data_17f440f4354f9bf61af8231e0dc0e77c
#
_entry.id   17f440f4354f9bf61af8231e0dc0e77c
#
_cell.length_a   1.000
_cell.length_b   1.000
_cell.length_c   1.000
_cell.angle_alpha   90.00
_cell.angle_beta   90.00
_cell.angle_gamma   90.00
#
_symmetry.space_group_name_H-M   'P 1'
#
loop_
_entity.id
_entity.type
_entity.pdbx_description
1 polymer ?
#
loop_
_entity_poly.entity_id
_entity_poly.type
_entity_poly.pdbx_seq_one_letter_code
_entity_poly.pdbx_strand_id
1 'polypeptide(L)'
;MIFRQVVFYALLVGTLSGLVLTVAQVWQVVPIIHSAEVFEQQAAAVPAIESAGQLEAAHSHSADDDEWAPANGFERTAFTLLSNVLTAIGFAVVVMVAMMASISLSHKENHGFKWQHGLVWGVAGYTIFWLAPAIGLPPEIPLAAAADLEARQIWWLFAVVSTAAGLAGLAYGKSPWRWAAPLLLIIPHLVGAPHAPGAMFAEQPPAAAAQLEQLAQQFIGATAIANLFFWLALGLAAAWSVRRIVASTRSEFKSGNTATPDYKLPSN
;
A
#
# COMPACT_ATOMS: atom_id res chain seq x y z
N MET A 1 -8.55 0.27 28.05
CA MET A 1 -7.49 1.24 27.73
C MET A 1 -6.73 0.92 26.44
N ILE A 2 -6.54 -0.32 26.04
CA ILE A 2 -5.77 -0.75 24.85
C ILE A 2 -6.27 -0.12 23.53
N PHE A 3 -7.58 -0.12 23.27
CA PHE A 3 -8.16 0.45 22.04
C PHE A 3 -7.75 1.92 21.83
N ARG A 4 -7.87 2.76 22.86
CA ARG A 4 -7.46 4.17 22.77
C ARG A 4 -5.98 4.33 22.46
N GLN A 5 -5.13 3.48 23.04
CA GLN A 5 -3.69 3.48 22.76
C GLN A 5 -3.40 3.07 21.33
N VAL A 6 -4.08 2.02 20.81
CA VAL A 6 -3.94 1.59 19.42
C VAL A 6 -4.31 2.71 18.45
N VAL A 7 -5.45 3.36 18.67
CA VAL A 7 -5.89 4.49 17.82
C VAL A 7 -4.88 5.64 17.87
N PHE A 8 -4.44 6.04 19.06
CA PHE A 8 -3.45 7.12 19.21
C PHE A 8 -2.13 6.80 18.49
N TYR A 9 -1.59 5.61 18.71
CA TYR A 9 -0.36 5.20 18.02
C TYR A 9 -0.55 5.00 16.54
N ALA A 10 -1.70 4.52 16.06
CA ALA A 10 -1.98 4.41 14.64
C ALA A 10 -2.01 5.78 13.94
N LEU A 11 -2.58 6.80 14.58
CA LEU A 11 -2.53 8.18 14.08
C LEU A 11 -1.08 8.68 13.99
N LEU A 12 -0.27 8.45 15.02
CA LEU A 12 1.14 8.87 15.02
C LEU A 12 1.95 8.13 13.95
N VAL A 13 1.86 6.80 13.91
CA VAL A 13 2.57 5.94 12.95
C VAL A 13 2.14 6.27 11.53
N GLY A 14 0.83 6.40 11.28
CA GLY A 14 0.29 6.72 9.96
C GLY A 14 0.74 8.10 9.48
N THR A 15 0.68 9.11 10.34
CA THR A 15 1.15 10.46 9.99
C THR A 15 2.64 10.44 9.62
N LEU A 16 3.50 9.83 10.43
CA LEU A 16 4.94 9.76 10.14
C LEU A 16 5.23 8.98 8.85
N SER A 17 4.59 7.84 8.66
CA SER A 17 4.81 7.01 7.46
C SER A 17 4.22 7.65 6.21
N GLY A 18 3.06 8.31 6.31
CA GLY A 18 2.45 9.07 5.22
C GLY A 18 3.32 10.25 4.77
N LEU A 19 3.96 10.95 5.72
CA LEU A 19 4.95 11.99 5.42
C LEU A 19 6.15 11.41 4.66
N VAL A 20 6.70 10.27 5.09
CA VAL A 20 7.81 9.59 4.39
C VAL A 20 7.42 9.24 2.96
N LEU A 21 6.21 8.68 2.77
CA LEU A 21 5.70 8.35 1.43
C LEU A 21 5.56 9.61 0.57
N THR A 22 4.96 10.68 1.12
CA THR A 22 4.77 11.93 0.37
C THR A 22 6.10 12.55 -0.06
N VAL A 23 7.08 12.60 0.83
CA VAL A 23 8.41 13.13 0.50
C VAL A 23 9.05 12.29 -0.63
N ALA A 24 9.00 10.96 -0.54
CA ALA A 24 9.55 10.09 -1.57
C ALA A 24 8.81 10.26 -2.91
N GLN A 25 7.48 10.39 -2.90
CA GLN A 25 6.69 10.61 -4.10
C GLN A 25 6.96 11.97 -4.75
N VAL A 26 6.98 13.05 -3.97
CA VAL A 26 7.25 14.39 -4.49
C VAL A 26 8.65 14.47 -5.12
N TRP A 27 9.61 13.78 -4.56
CA TRP A 27 10.98 13.81 -5.07
C TRP A 27 11.20 12.91 -6.30
N GLN A 28 10.61 11.71 -6.34
CA GLN A 28 10.93 10.72 -7.38
C GLN A 28 9.78 10.44 -8.35
N VAL A 29 8.53 10.48 -7.88
CA VAL A 29 7.37 10.01 -8.65
C VAL A 29 6.71 11.17 -9.40
N VAL A 30 6.48 12.29 -8.73
CA VAL A 30 5.81 13.47 -9.30
C VAL A 30 6.50 14.02 -10.56
N PRO A 31 7.84 14.12 -10.65
CA PRO A 31 8.49 14.57 -11.89
C PRO A 31 8.21 13.67 -13.10
N ILE A 32 8.10 12.35 -12.87
CA ILE A 32 7.79 11.40 -13.95
C ILE A 32 6.35 11.56 -14.42
N ILE A 33 5.40 11.75 -13.49
CA ILE A 33 3.99 12.00 -13.82
C ILE A 33 3.89 13.30 -14.65
N HIS A 34 4.51 14.39 -14.21
CA HIS A 34 4.51 15.65 -14.97
C HIS A 34 5.09 15.50 -16.38
N SER A 35 6.14 14.66 -16.53
CA SER A 35 6.70 14.39 -17.85
C SER A 35 5.71 13.63 -18.75
N ALA A 36 4.92 12.73 -18.18
CA ALA A 36 3.88 12.00 -18.93
C ALA A 36 2.67 12.89 -19.27
N GLU A 37 2.27 13.80 -18.36
CA GLU A 37 1.18 14.76 -18.57
C GLU A 37 1.47 15.72 -19.74
N VAL A 38 2.74 16.01 -20.05
CA VAL A 38 3.11 16.82 -21.22
C VAL A 38 2.68 16.13 -22.54
N PHE A 39 2.84 14.80 -22.62
CA PHE A 39 2.38 14.03 -23.79
C PHE A 39 0.85 13.99 -23.89
N GLU A 40 0.15 13.91 -22.75
CA GLU A 40 -1.31 13.95 -22.72
C GLU A 40 -1.84 15.30 -23.23
N GLN A 41 -1.25 16.42 -22.78
CA GLN A 41 -1.59 17.76 -23.26
C GLN A 41 -1.29 17.94 -24.75
N GLN A 42 -0.18 17.38 -25.26
CA GLN A 42 0.16 17.43 -26.68
C GLN A 42 -0.81 16.60 -27.52
N ALA A 43 -1.22 15.41 -27.04
CA ALA A 43 -2.21 14.60 -27.70
C ALA A 43 -3.59 15.27 -27.77
N ALA A 44 -4.00 15.94 -26.70
CA ALA A 44 -5.24 16.73 -26.66
C ALA A 44 -5.20 17.99 -27.52
N ALA A 45 -4.01 18.58 -27.74
CA ALA A 45 -3.85 19.82 -28.52
C ALA A 45 -3.78 19.59 -30.04
N VAL A 46 -3.68 18.34 -30.54
CA VAL A 46 -3.75 18.04 -31.99
C VAL A 46 -5.21 18.15 -32.43
N PRO A 47 -5.61 19.22 -33.18
CA PRO A 47 -6.96 19.32 -33.67
C PRO A 47 -7.21 18.13 -34.63
N ALA A 48 -8.42 17.59 -34.62
CA ALA A 48 -8.89 16.59 -35.58
C ALA A 48 -8.96 17.18 -37.03
N ILE A 49 -7.82 17.44 -37.67
CA ILE A 49 -7.71 18.05 -38.99
C ILE A 49 -7.81 17.00 -40.10
N GLU A 50 -7.88 15.71 -39.78
CA GLU A 50 -8.01 14.65 -40.81
C GLU A 50 -9.20 13.74 -40.58
N SER A 51 -10.41 14.27 -40.61
CA SER A 51 -11.62 13.46 -40.87
C SER A 51 -12.80 14.31 -41.34
N ALA A 52 -12.58 15.16 -42.33
CA ALA A 52 -13.69 15.72 -43.12
C ALA A 52 -14.22 14.66 -44.08
N GLY A 53 -14.86 13.58 -43.60
CA GLY A 53 -15.33 12.56 -44.51
C GLY A 53 -16.20 11.44 -43.97
N GLN A 54 -16.57 11.40 -42.69
CA GLN A 54 -17.61 10.46 -42.23
C GLN A 54 -18.32 11.06 -41.00
N LEU A 55 -19.45 11.69 -41.27
CA LEU A 55 -20.49 11.94 -40.29
C LEU A 55 -21.16 10.62 -39.95
N GLU A 56 -20.89 10.05 -38.78
CA GLU A 56 -21.93 9.38 -37.97
C GLU A 56 -21.31 8.93 -36.62
N ALA A 57 -21.90 9.44 -35.55
CA ALA A 57 -21.84 8.91 -34.17
C ALA A 57 -20.46 8.78 -33.52
N ALA A 58 -19.66 9.82 -33.49
CA ALA A 58 -18.71 10.00 -32.41
C ALA A 58 -19.49 10.55 -31.20
N HIS A 59 -19.59 9.77 -30.13
CA HIS A 59 -19.99 10.30 -28.83
C HIS A 59 -18.96 11.37 -28.46
N SER A 60 -19.32 12.63 -28.74
CA SER A 60 -18.65 13.79 -28.16
C SER A 60 -18.84 13.67 -26.65
N HIS A 61 -17.79 13.28 -25.93
CA HIS A 61 -17.67 13.67 -24.53
C HIS A 61 -17.65 15.20 -24.54
N SER A 62 -18.82 15.76 -24.32
CA SER A 62 -19.02 17.19 -24.14
C SER A 62 -18.07 17.65 -23.02
N ALA A 63 -17.33 18.70 -23.30
CA ALA A 63 -16.41 19.40 -22.41
C ALA A 63 -17.15 20.13 -21.25
N ASP A 64 -18.18 19.53 -20.66
CA ASP A 64 -19.01 20.10 -19.60
C ASP A 64 -19.06 19.28 -18.30
N ASP A 65 -18.30 18.19 -18.21
CA ASP A 65 -17.99 17.57 -16.93
C ASP A 65 -16.54 17.92 -16.56
N ASP A 66 -16.31 19.14 -16.13
CA ASP A 66 -15.08 19.55 -15.42
C ASP A 66 -15.01 18.71 -14.12
N GLU A 67 -14.54 17.47 -14.24
CA GLU A 67 -14.25 16.64 -13.09
C GLU A 67 -13.21 17.41 -12.25
N TRP A 68 -13.64 17.80 -11.05
CA TRP A 68 -12.80 18.63 -10.18
C TRP A 68 -11.45 17.96 -9.92
N ALA A 69 -10.37 18.65 -10.21
CA ALA A 69 -9.01 18.22 -9.94
C ALA A 69 -8.23 19.32 -9.19
N PRO A 70 -7.37 18.96 -8.23
CA PRO A 70 -6.58 19.95 -7.50
C PRO A 70 -5.61 20.66 -8.44
N ALA A 71 -5.46 21.98 -8.27
CA ALA A 71 -4.51 22.77 -9.04
C ALA A 71 -3.07 22.29 -8.81
N ASN A 72 -2.25 22.36 -9.87
CA ASN A 72 -0.83 22.00 -9.80
C ASN A 72 -0.08 22.81 -8.74
N GLY A 73 0.90 22.19 -8.09
CA GLY A 73 1.72 22.82 -7.07
C GLY A 73 1.30 22.47 -5.65
N PHE A 74 1.09 23.49 -4.81
CA PHE A 74 0.83 23.29 -3.37
C PHE A 74 -0.46 22.51 -3.10
N GLU A 75 -1.52 22.81 -3.82
CA GLU A 75 -2.82 22.16 -3.62
C GLU A 75 -2.75 20.65 -3.91
N ARG A 76 -2.20 20.26 -5.08
CA ARG A 76 -1.99 18.86 -5.45
C ARG A 76 -1.12 18.12 -4.43
N THR A 77 -0.05 18.78 -3.95
CA THR A 77 0.82 18.20 -2.91
C THR A 77 0.10 18.03 -1.58
N ALA A 78 -0.76 18.99 -1.19
CA ALA A 78 -1.54 18.90 0.05
C ALA A 78 -2.56 17.76 0.02
N PHE A 79 -3.27 17.56 -1.09
CA PHE A 79 -4.18 16.44 -1.26
C PHE A 79 -3.44 15.10 -1.31
N THR A 80 -2.27 15.03 -1.95
CA THR A 80 -1.40 13.85 -1.93
C THR A 80 -0.97 13.51 -0.50
N LEU A 81 -0.53 14.50 0.28
CA LEU A 81 -0.18 14.31 1.68
C LEU A 81 -1.36 13.82 2.50
N LEU A 82 -2.52 14.43 2.35
CA LEU A 82 -3.74 14.04 3.08
C LEU A 82 -4.11 12.59 2.77
N SER A 83 -4.15 12.22 1.49
CA SER A 83 -4.46 10.86 1.03
C SER A 83 -3.46 9.84 1.58
N ASN A 84 -2.16 10.14 1.48
CA ASN A 84 -1.10 9.27 1.99
C ASN A 84 -1.19 9.07 3.50
N VAL A 85 -1.45 10.13 4.27
CA VAL A 85 -1.59 10.05 5.73
C VAL A 85 -2.81 9.23 6.12
N LEU A 86 -3.97 9.46 5.49
CA LEU A 86 -5.19 8.71 5.79
C LEU A 86 -5.02 7.21 5.46
N THR A 87 -4.45 6.89 4.30
CA THR A 87 -4.13 5.52 3.90
C THR A 87 -3.13 4.87 4.86
N ALA A 88 -2.08 5.60 5.24
CA ALA A 88 -1.07 5.11 6.18
C ALA A 88 -1.64 4.84 7.58
N ILE A 89 -2.60 5.65 8.06
CA ILE A 89 -3.30 5.40 9.33
C ILE A 89 -4.07 4.07 9.25
N GLY A 90 -4.78 3.81 8.14
CA GLY A 90 -5.47 2.54 7.91
C GLY A 90 -4.51 1.35 7.97
N PHE A 91 -3.41 1.42 7.24
CA PHE A 91 -2.37 0.38 7.27
C PHE A 91 -1.70 0.23 8.64
N ALA A 92 -1.48 1.33 9.37
CA ALA A 92 -0.92 1.28 10.71
C ALA A 92 -1.82 0.51 11.67
N VAL A 93 -3.14 0.71 11.62
CA VAL A 93 -4.11 -0.08 12.41
C VAL A 93 -3.99 -1.56 12.07
N VAL A 94 -4.06 -1.92 10.79
CA VAL A 94 -4.00 -3.32 10.33
C VAL A 94 -2.71 -3.99 10.79
N VAL A 95 -1.55 -3.35 10.56
CA VAL A 95 -0.24 -3.91 10.90
C VAL A 95 -0.07 -4.03 12.42
N MET A 96 -0.47 -3.04 13.20
CA MET A 96 -0.37 -3.10 14.66
C MET A 96 -1.27 -4.19 15.26
N VAL A 97 -2.51 -4.35 14.76
CA VAL A 97 -3.41 -5.42 15.18
C VAL A 97 -2.83 -6.79 14.80
N ALA A 98 -2.31 -6.94 13.58
CA ALA A 98 -1.66 -8.18 13.14
C ALA A 98 -0.41 -8.52 13.98
N MET A 99 0.42 -7.51 14.31
CA MET A 99 1.57 -7.67 15.21
C MET A 99 1.14 -8.14 16.61
N MET A 100 0.10 -7.53 17.18
CA MET A 100 -0.42 -7.95 18.50
C MET A 100 -1.01 -9.34 18.46
N ALA A 101 -1.76 -9.69 17.42
CA ALA A 101 -2.27 -11.05 17.21
C ALA A 101 -1.12 -12.07 17.10
N SER A 102 -0.04 -11.72 16.41
CA SER A 102 1.13 -12.59 16.26
C SER A 102 1.82 -12.90 17.59
N ILE A 103 1.86 -11.93 18.50
CA ILE A 103 2.39 -12.11 19.86
C ILE A 103 1.52 -13.12 20.64
N SER A 104 0.20 -13.03 20.49
CA SER A 104 -0.75 -13.95 21.15
C SER A 104 -0.67 -15.38 20.59
N LEU A 105 -0.43 -15.52 19.30
CA LEU A 105 -0.30 -16.84 18.63
C LEU A 105 1.06 -17.51 18.88
N SER A 106 2.07 -16.72 19.21
CA SER A 106 3.42 -17.23 19.46
C SER A 106 3.51 -17.67 20.91
N HIS A 107 3.40 -18.99 21.17
CA HIS A 107 3.56 -19.60 22.49
C HIS A 107 4.98 -19.54 23.08
N LYS A 108 5.90 -18.83 22.40
CA LYS A 108 7.27 -18.63 22.89
C LYS A 108 7.26 -17.56 23.98
N GLU A 109 7.27 -18.04 25.20
CA GLU A 109 7.50 -17.20 26.39
C GLU A 109 8.75 -16.32 26.20
N ASN A 110 8.58 -15.02 26.43
CA ASN A 110 9.63 -14.06 26.83
C ASN A 110 10.69 -13.57 25.84
N HIS A 111 10.56 -13.71 24.53
CA HIS A 111 11.39 -12.88 23.66
C HIS A 111 10.66 -11.56 23.37
N GLY A 112 11.00 -10.52 24.12
CA GLY A 112 10.41 -9.19 23.94
C GLY A 112 10.40 -8.78 22.45
N PHE A 113 9.29 -8.20 22.00
CA PHE A 113 9.14 -7.70 20.63
C PHE A 113 10.26 -6.69 20.33
N LYS A 114 11.18 -7.03 19.41
CA LYS A 114 12.36 -6.23 19.08
C LYS A 114 12.08 -5.33 17.89
N TRP A 115 12.85 -4.26 17.69
CA TRP A 115 12.75 -3.38 16.53
C TRP A 115 12.94 -4.14 15.18
N GLN A 116 13.74 -5.19 15.19
CA GLN A 116 13.95 -6.07 14.02
C GLN A 116 12.66 -6.71 13.51
N HIS A 117 11.69 -6.97 14.38
CA HIS A 117 10.37 -7.45 13.95
C HIS A 117 9.64 -6.38 13.10
N GLY A 118 9.91 -5.09 13.35
CA GLY A 118 9.37 -4.01 12.52
C GLY A 118 9.84 -4.08 11.08
N LEU A 119 11.11 -4.42 10.84
CA LEU A 119 11.62 -4.62 9.47
C LEU A 119 10.94 -5.81 8.79
N VAL A 120 10.79 -6.93 9.49
CA VAL A 120 10.10 -8.12 8.94
C VAL A 120 8.66 -7.80 8.56
N TRP A 121 7.92 -7.10 9.43
CA TRP A 121 6.56 -6.67 9.14
C TRP A 121 6.49 -5.62 8.03
N GLY A 122 7.46 -4.71 7.96
CA GLY A 122 7.57 -3.74 6.87
C GLY A 122 7.80 -4.43 5.53
N VAL A 123 8.77 -5.37 5.46
CA VAL A 123 9.01 -6.16 4.24
C VAL A 123 7.80 -7.02 3.87
N ALA A 124 7.13 -7.63 4.85
CA ALA A 124 5.91 -8.39 4.58
C ALA A 124 4.79 -7.51 4.01
N GLY A 125 4.55 -6.32 4.60
CA GLY A 125 3.59 -5.37 4.08
C GLY A 125 3.92 -4.89 2.66
N TYR A 126 5.17 -4.54 2.40
CA TYR A 126 5.65 -4.21 1.05
C TYR A 126 5.40 -5.34 0.06
N THR A 127 5.71 -6.58 0.45
CA THR A 127 5.51 -7.75 -0.41
C THR A 127 4.02 -7.99 -0.70
N ILE A 128 3.15 -7.88 0.31
CA ILE A 128 1.71 -8.14 0.19
C ILE A 128 1.02 -7.07 -0.66
N PHE A 129 1.27 -5.78 -0.37
CA PHE A 129 0.46 -4.70 -0.91
C PHE A 129 1.07 -4.01 -2.13
N TRP A 130 2.38 -4.16 -2.36
CA TRP A 130 3.03 -3.57 -3.51
C TRP A 130 3.72 -4.61 -4.40
N LEU A 131 4.67 -5.39 -3.90
CA LEU A 131 5.53 -6.23 -4.73
C LEU A 131 4.76 -7.33 -5.46
N ALA A 132 3.97 -8.13 -4.74
CA ALA A 132 3.22 -9.22 -5.36
C ALA A 132 2.18 -8.73 -6.37
N PRO A 133 1.33 -7.71 -6.07
CA PRO A 133 0.46 -7.15 -7.09
C PRO A 133 1.20 -6.54 -8.28
N ALA A 134 2.31 -5.84 -8.07
CA ALA A 134 3.06 -5.17 -9.14
C ALA A 134 3.73 -6.14 -10.14
N ILE A 135 3.93 -7.40 -9.78
CA ILE A 135 4.42 -8.43 -10.72
C ILE A 135 3.40 -8.67 -11.85
N GLY A 136 2.11 -8.61 -11.55
CA GLY A 136 1.06 -8.82 -12.57
C GLY A 136 0.42 -7.52 -13.04
N LEU A 137 0.21 -6.54 -12.15
CA LEU A 137 -0.35 -5.22 -12.44
C LEU A 137 0.63 -4.14 -11.96
N PRO A 138 1.69 -3.85 -12.72
CA PRO A 138 2.58 -2.76 -12.40
C PRO A 138 1.81 -1.42 -12.39
N PRO A 139 2.26 -0.42 -11.59
CA PRO A 139 1.65 0.90 -11.62
C PRO A 139 1.84 1.56 -12.99
N GLU A 140 0.77 2.19 -13.48
CA GLU A 140 0.67 2.77 -14.81
C GLU A 140 0.78 4.29 -14.76
N ILE A 141 1.32 4.88 -15.84
CA ILE A 141 1.34 6.34 -16.07
C ILE A 141 0.15 6.75 -16.95
N PRO A 142 -0.18 8.05 -17.04
CA PRO A 142 -1.17 8.55 -18.00
C PRO A 142 -0.93 8.03 -19.43
N LEU A 143 -1.99 7.90 -20.24
CA LEU A 143 -2.00 7.38 -21.61
C LEU A 143 -1.70 5.88 -21.75
N ALA A 144 -1.40 5.17 -20.69
CA ALA A 144 -1.24 3.72 -20.74
C ALA A 144 -2.59 3.03 -20.94
N ALA A 145 -2.66 2.10 -21.90
CA ALA A 145 -3.84 1.27 -22.10
C ALA A 145 -4.04 0.36 -20.87
N ALA A 146 -5.17 0.51 -20.18
CA ALA A 146 -5.49 -0.23 -18.96
C ALA A 146 -6.58 -1.28 -19.26
N ALA A 147 -6.51 -2.42 -18.57
CA ALA A 147 -7.59 -3.40 -18.56
C ALA A 147 -8.80 -2.86 -17.77
N ASP A 148 -9.92 -3.58 -17.86
CA ASP A 148 -11.13 -3.26 -17.11
C ASP A 148 -10.85 -3.06 -15.62
N LEU A 149 -11.40 -1.99 -15.04
CA LEU A 149 -11.12 -1.57 -13.67
C LEU A 149 -11.56 -2.63 -12.64
N GLU A 150 -12.75 -3.21 -12.82
CA GLU A 150 -13.28 -4.21 -11.88
C GLU A 150 -12.41 -5.47 -11.89
N ALA A 151 -12.02 -5.94 -13.08
CA ALA A 151 -11.13 -7.09 -13.23
C ALA A 151 -9.78 -6.86 -12.54
N ARG A 152 -9.20 -5.65 -12.68
CA ARG A 152 -7.94 -5.25 -12.03
C ARG A 152 -8.08 -5.23 -10.50
N GLN A 153 -9.17 -4.68 -9.97
CA GLN A 153 -9.44 -4.62 -8.54
C GLN A 153 -9.60 -6.02 -7.94
N ILE A 154 -10.37 -6.89 -8.58
CA ILE A 154 -10.59 -8.28 -8.13
C ILE A 154 -9.26 -9.04 -8.12
N TRP A 155 -8.48 -8.95 -9.20
CA TRP A 155 -7.19 -9.62 -9.27
C TRP A 155 -6.19 -9.09 -8.24
N TRP A 156 -6.14 -7.76 -8.05
CA TRP A 156 -5.30 -7.14 -7.04
C TRP A 156 -5.64 -7.66 -5.63
N LEU A 157 -6.93 -7.68 -5.28
CA LEU A 157 -7.39 -8.20 -3.99
C LEU A 157 -7.03 -9.69 -3.83
N PHE A 158 -7.19 -10.47 -4.89
CA PHE A 158 -6.80 -11.87 -4.90
C PHE A 158 -5.29 -12.05 -4.65
N ALA A 159 -4.45 -11.26 -5.29
CA ALA A 159 -3.00 -11.28 -5.09
C ALA A 159 -2.63 -10.90 -3.64
N VAL A 160 -3.24 -9.84 -3.08
CA VAL A 160 -3.02 -9.39 -1.70
C VAL A 160 -3.42 -10.47 -0.70
N VAL A 161 -4.63 -11.02 -0.81
CA VAL A 161 -5.13 -12.03 0.13
C VAL A 161 -4.32 -13.32 0.06
N SER A 162 -4.01 -13.80 -1.14
CA SER A 162 -3.22 -15.00 -1.36
C SER A 162 -1.79 -14.83 -0.82
N THR A 163 -1.16 -13.68 -1.07
CA THR A 163 0.19 -13.41 -0.57
C THR A 163 0.21 -13.30 0.96
N ALA A 164 -0.77 -12.61 1.55
CA ALA A 164 -0.89 -12.51 3.01
C ALA A 164 -1.10 -13.88 3.66
N ALA A 165 -1.99 -14.71 3.11
CA ALA A 165 -2.25 -16.06 3.59
C ALA A 165 -1.02 -16.96 3.42
N GLY A 166 -0.31 -16.87 2.29
CA GLY A 166 0.93 -17.60 2.03
C GLY A 166 2.02 -17.26 3.05
N LEU A 167 2.29 -15.97 3.28
CA LEU A 167 3.28 -15.52 4.27
C LEU A 167 2.87 -15.91 5.70
N ALA A 168 1.60 -15.78 6.06
CA ALA A 168 1.10 -16.22 7.36
C ALA A 168 1.22 -17.75 7.53
N GLY A 169 0.92 -18.53 6.50
CA GLY A 169 1.11 -19.98 6.48
C GLY A 169 2.57 -20.39 6.67
N LEU A 170 3.51 -19.69 6.02
CA LEU A 170 4.94 -19.92 6.21
C LEU A 170 5.41 -19.58 7.63
N ALA A 171 4.89 -18.49 8.21
CA ALA A 171 5.30 -18.00 9.53
C ALA A 171 4.71 -18.82 10.67
N TYR A 172 3.42 -19.15 10.61
CA TYR A 172 2.64 -19.73 11.72
C TYR A 172 2.08 -21.13 11.43
N GLY A 173 2.13 -21.58 10.18
CA GLY A 173 1.59 -22.89 9.76
C GLY A 173 2.34 -24.05 10.41
N LYS A 174 1.58 -25.11 10.74
CA LYS A 174 2.13 -26.39 11.19
C LYS A 174 2.34 -27.31 9.98
N SER A 175 3.36 -28.19 10.03
CA SER A 175 3.55 -29.22 9.00
C SER A 175 2.30 -30.13 8.91
N PRO A 176 1.80 -30.55 7.71
CA PRO A 176 2.39 -30.27 6.39
C PRO A 176 2.00 -28.92 5.75
N TRP A 177 1.00 -28.22 6.29
CA TRP A 177 0.40 -26.99 5.72
C TRP A 177 1.42 -25.88 5.47
N ARG A 178 2.47 -25.80 6.30
CA ARG A 178 3.54 -24.81 6.10
C ARG A 178 4.21 -24.97 4.73
N TRP A 179 4.36 -26.21 4.23
CA TRP A 179 5.00 -26.48 2.96
C TRP A 179 4.09 -26.24 1.75
N ALA A 180 2.76 -26.22 1.97
CA ALA A 180 1.79 -25.84 0.94
C ALA A 180 1.63 -24.33 0.80
N ALA A 181 2.00 -23.55 1.82
CA ALA A 181 1.85 -22.09 1.83
C ALA A 181 2.52 -21.34 0.66
N PRO A 182 3.71 -21.74 0.14
CA PRO A 182 4.31 -21.12 -1.04
C PRO A 182 3.43 -21.18 -2.29
N LEU A 183 2.55 -22.19 -2.41
CA LEU A 183 1.63 -22.28 -3.54
C LEU A 183 0.69 -21.07 -3.59
N LEU A 184 0.26 -20.56 -2.41
CA LEU A 184 -0.59 -19.36 -2.34
C LEU A 184 0.09 -18.11 -2.89
N LEU A 185 1.43 -18.01 -2.79
CA LEU A 185 2.18 -16.89 -3.37
C LEU A 185 2.22 -16.95 -4.90
N ILE A 186 2.13 -18.14 -5.48
CA ILE A 186 2.28 -18.37 -6.92
C ILE A 186 0.93 -18.37 -7.64
N ILE A 187 -0.15 -18.82 -7.00
CA ILE A 187 -1.48 -18.99 -7.61
C ILE A 187 -1.97 -17.73 -8.36
N PRO A 188 -1.94 -16.50 -7.82
CA PRO A 188 -2.41 -15.33 -8.55
C PRO A 188 -1.66 -15.10 -9.86
N HIS A 189 -0.37 -15.38 -9.86
CA HIS A 189 0.49 -15.21 -11.05
C HIS A 189 0.28 -16.31 -12.09
N LEU A 190 -0.11 -17.51 -11.67
CA LEU A 190 -0.51 -18.59 -12.58
C LEU A 190 -1.87 -18.31 -13.22
N VAL A 191 -2.80 -17.71 -12.48
CA VAL A 191 -4.09 -17.25 -13.03
C VAL A 191 -3.88 -16.15 -14.05
N GLY A 192 -2.87 -15.30 -13.87
CA GLY A 192 -2.56 -14.16 -14.71
C GLY A 192 -3.38 -12.93 -14.37
N ALA A 193 -2.76 -11.76 -14.52
CA ALA A 193 -3.41 -10.46 -14.33
C ALA A 193 -4.18 -10.07 -15.61
N PRO A 194 -5.27 -9.30 -15.48
CA PRO A 194 -5.97 -8.77 -16.65
C PRO A 194 -5.09 -7.70 -17.33
N HIS A 195 -5.00 -7.78 -18.66
CA HIS A 195 -4.24 -6.85 -19.49
C HIS A 195 -5.13 -6.24 -20.57
N ALA A 196 -4.86 -5.01 -20.95
CA ALA A 196 -5.45 -4.42 -22.15
C ALA A 196 -4.94 -5.15 -23.41
N PRO A 197 -5.76 -5.29 -24.44
CA PRO A 197 -5.31 -5.84 -25.72
C PRO A 197 -4.35 -4.86 -26.42
N GLY A 198 -3.26 -5.38 -26.97
CA GLY A 198 -2.29 -4.60 -27.74
C GLY A 198 -1.10 -4.04 -26.94
N ALA A 199 -0.36 -3.12 -27.55
CA ALA A 199 0.76 -2.45 -26.88
C ALA A 199 0.26 -1.38 -25.91
N MET A 200 0.99 -1.13 -24.82
CA MET A 200 0.60 -0.20 -23.76
C MET A 200 0.31 1.22 -24.26
N PHE A 201 1.00 1.67 -25.32
CA PHE A 201 0.87 3.00 -25.91
C PHE A 201 0.54 2.92 -27.41
N ALA A 202 -0.30 1.95 -27.82
CA ALA A 202 -0.63 1.70 -29.23
C ALA A 202 -1.27 2.91 -29.95
N GLU A 203 -1.96 3.76 -29.23
CA GLU A 203 -2.65 4.95 -29.76
C GLU A 203 -1.70 6.16 -29.94
N GLN A 204 -0.43 6.03 -29.50
CA GLN A 204 0.54 7.13 -29.55
C GLN A 204 1.47 7.00 -30.76
N PRO A 205 1.97 8.14 -31.30
CA PRO A 205 3.01 8.10 -32.34
C PRO A 205 4.23 7.29 -31.87
N PRO A 206 4.92 6.53 -32.75
CA PRO A 206 5.99 5.62 -32.36
C PRO A 206 7.11 6.26 -31.53
N ALA A 207 7.46 7.52 -31.82
CA ALA A 207 8.48 8.26 -31.07
C ALA A 207 8.00 8.63 -29.65
N ALA A 208 6.73 8.99 -29.48
CA ALA A 208 6.11 9.28 -28.19
C ALA A 208 5.92 7.98 -27.38
N ALA A 209 5.45 6.91 -28.02
CA ALA A 209 5.30 5.60 -27.39
C ALA A 209 6.59 5.09 -26.77
N ALA A 210 7.72 5.19 -27.48
CA ALA A 210 9.03 4.78 -26.96
C ALA A 210 9.47 5.59 -25.73
N GLN A 211 9.18 6.90 -25.69
CA GLN A 211 9.48 7.75 -24.54
C GLN A 211 8.55 7.44 -23.35
N LEU A 212 7.26 7.21 -23.60
CA LEU A 212 6.29 6.82 -22.57
C LEU A 212 6.62 5.45 -21.98
N GLU A 213 7.08 4.47 -22.77
CA GLU A 213 7.57 3.19 -22.24
C GLU A 213 8.75 3.37 -21.29
N GLN A 214 9.69 4.26 -21.62
CA GLN A 214 10.80 4.58 -20.75
C GLN A 214 10.34 5.25 -19.44
N LEU A 215 9.39 6.20 -19.52
CA LEU A 215 8.79 6.84 -18.35
C LEU A 215 8.03 5.83 -17.49
N ALA A 216 7.30 4.89 -18.09
CA ALA A 216 6.60 3.82 -17.38
C ALA A 216 7.56 2.94 -16.56
N GLN A 217 8.71 2.55 -17.14
CA GLN A 217 9.74 1.80 -16.42
C GLN A 217 10.33 2.58 -15.26
N GLN A 218 10.60 3.88 -15.47
CA GLN A 218 11.08 4.77 -14.39
C GLN A 218 10.05 4.91 -13.29
N PHE A 219 8.76 5.03 -13.63
CA PHE A 219 7.65 5.14 -12.70
C PHE A 219 7.50 3.90 -11.81
N ILE A 220 7.61 2.69 -12.40
CA ILE A 220 7.61 1.43 -11.65
C ILE A 220 8.75 1.41 -10.64
N GLY A 221 9.95 1.78 -11.05
CA GLY A 221 11.11 1.84 -10.16
C GLY A 221 10.98 2.88 -9.05
N ALA A 222 10.52 4.09 -9.38
CA ALA A 222 10.33 5.17 -8.42
C ALA A 222 9.25 4.83 -7.39
N THR A 223 8.12 4.26 -7.82
CA THR A 223 7.03 3.82 -6.93
C THR A 223 7.45 2.64 -6.06
N ALA A 224 8.27 1.71 -6.58
CA ALA A 224 8.84 0.62 -5.81
C ALA A 224 9.67 1.13 -4.63
N ILE A 225 10.57 2.07 -4.89
CA ILE A 225 11.44 2.67 -3.88
C ILE A 225 10.61 3.47 -2.86
N ALA A 226 9.68 4.30 -3.32
CA ALA A 226 8.84 5.11 -2.44
C ALA A 226 8.00 4.21 -1.49
N ASN A 227 7.40 3.14 -2.02
CA ASN A 227 6.65 2.19 -1.22
C ASN A 227 7.54 1.38 -0.27
N LEU A 228 8.77 1.02 -0.66
CA LEU A 228 9.71 0.34 0.23
C LEU A 228 10.02 1.21 1.46
N PHE A 229 10.35 2.48 1.27
CA PHE A 229 10.60 3.41 2.39
C PHE A 229 9.36 3.58 3.27
N PHE A 230 8.18 3.71 2.67
CA PHE A 230 6.91 3.78 3.38
C PHE A 230 6.70 2.56 4.29
N TRP A 231 6.79 1.35 3.75
CA TRP A 231 6.53 0.13 4.49
C TRP A 231 7.57 -0.14 5.58
N LEU A 232 8.85 0.18 5.34
CA LEU A 232 9.89 0.06 6.36
C LEU A 232 9.65 1.05 7.51
N ALA A 233 9.32 2.31 7.20
CA ALA A 233 8.99 3.32 8.21
C ALA A 233 7.77 2.91 9.02
N LEU A 234 6.70 2.47 8.37
CA LEU A 234 5.47 2.01 9.00
C LEU A 234 5.72 0.79 9.90
N GLY A 235 6.45 -0.22 9.41
CA GLY A 235 6.76 -1.42 10.18
C GLY A 235 7.60 -1.12 11.43
N LEU A 236 8.62 -0.28 11.31
CA LEU A 236 9.48 0.12 12.45
C LEU A 236 8.70 0.92 13.49
N ALA A 237 7.92 1.92 13.05
CA ALA A 237 7.12 2.75 13.93
C ALA A 237 5.99 1.95 14.60
N ALA A 238 5.33 1.04 13.87
CA ALA A 238 4.33 0.12 14.41
C ALA A 238 4.93 -0.81 15.47
N ALA A 239 6.11 -1.40 15.22
CA ALA A 239 6.79 -2.26 16.18
C ALA A 239 7.17 -1.51 17.45
N TRP A 240 7.66 -0.28 17.33
CA TRP A 240 7.92 0.58 18.48
C TRP A 240 6.65 0.85 19.29
N SER A 241 5.54 1.17 18.63
CA SER A 241 4.24 1.45 19.24
C SER A 241 3.67 0.22 19.96
N VAL A 242 3.69 -0.95 19.32
CA VAL A 242 3.22 -2.21 19.93
C VAL A 242 4.01 -2.56 21.17
N ARG A 243 5.34 -2.34 21.16
CA ARG A 243 6.18 -2.52 22.37
C ARG A 243 5.73 -1.64 23.52
N ARG A 244 5.40 -0.37 23.26
CA ARG A 244 4.90 0.58 24.27
C ARG A 244 3.56 0.14 24.83
N ILE A 245 2.62 -0.28 23.99
CA ILE A 245 1.30 -0.77 24.40
C ILE A 245 1.44 -2.00 25.29
N VAL A 246 2.23 -3.00 24.87
CA VAL A 246 2.43 -4.23 25.63
C VAL A 246 3.11 -3.97 26.98
N ALA A 247 4.07 -3.03 27.04
CA ALA A 247 4.76 -2.68 28.27
C ALA A 247 3.81 -2.01 29.28
N SER A 248 2.95 -1.07 28.81
CA SER A 248 1.97 -0.39 29.67
C SER A 248 0.94 -1.36 30.26
N THR A 249 0.44 -2.30 29.46
CA THR A 249 -0.53 -3.31 29.91
C THR A 249 0.08 -4.23 30.99
N ARG A 250 1.36 -4.61 30.83
CA ARG A 250 2.05 -5.44 31.85
C ARG A 250 2.26 -4.69 33.18
N SER A 251 2.55 -3.40 33.15
CA SER A 251 2.72 -2.58 34.39
C SER A 251 1.41 -2.41 35.14
N GLU A 252 0.30 -2.19 34.40
CA GLU A 252 -1.04 -2.09 35.01
C GLU A 252 -1.45 -3.40 35.70
N PHE A 253 -1.19 -4.56 35.08
CA PHE A 253 -1.48 -5.87 35.65
C PHE A 253 -0.66 -6.16 36.91
N LYS A 254 0.63 -5.81 36.94
CA LYS A 254 1.49 -5.96 38.11
C LYS A 254 1.02 -5.08 39.26
N SER A 255 0.68 -3.82 39.03
CA SER A 255 0.19 -2.89 40.04
C SER A 255 -1.15 -3.32 40.63
N GLY A 256 -2.07 -3.86 39.83
CA GLY A 256 -3.35 -4.37 40.33
C GLY A 256 -3.22 -5.62 41.22
N ASN A 257 -2.23 -6.46 40.97
CA ASN A 257 -2.02 -7.70 41.71
C ASN A 257 -1.27 -7.49 43.04
N THR A 258 -0.61 -6.34 43.24
CA THR A 258 0.04 -5.98 44.48
C THR A 258 -0.90 -5.25 45.47
N ALA A 259 -2.10 -4.92 45.03
CA ALA A 259 -3.12 -4.21 45.81
C ALA A 259 -4.17 -5.14 46.47
N THR A 260 -3.92 -6.45 46.58
CA THR A 260 -4.76 -7.32 47.42
C THR A 260 -4.56 -6.95 48.89
N PRO A 261 -5.62 -6.50 49.63
CA PRO A 261 -5.51 -6.21 51.04
C PRO A 261 -5.18 -7.49 51.80
N ASP A 262 -4.18 -7.41 52.69
CA ASP A 262 -3.92 -8.40 53.74
C ASP A 262 -5.21 -8.59 54.57
N TYR A 263 -6.01 -9.56 54.21
CA TYR A 263 -7.18 -9.96 55.02
C TYR A 263 -6.67 -10.71 56.24
N LYS A 264 -6.34 -9.93 57.29
CA LYS A 264 -6.08 -10.52 58.62
C LYS A 264 -7.35 -11.21 59.09
N LEU A 265 -7.35 -12.54 59.10
CA LEU A 265 -8.36 -13.31 59.83
C LEU A 265 -8.35 -12.91 61.30
N PRO A 266 -9.52 -12.65 61.92
CA PRO A 266 -9.58 -12.41 63.36
C PRO A 266 -9.13 -13.69 64.08
N SER A 267 -8.13 -13.56 64.96
CA SER A 267 -7.73 -14.62 65.89
C SER A 267 -8.83 -14.81 66.92
N ASN A 268 -9.45 -15.98 66.94
CA ASN A 268 -10.29 -16.44 68.05
C ASN A 268 -9.45 -16.74 69.28
#